data_f611bb976427184737203f42888f54bd
#
_entry.id   f611bb976427184737203f42888f54bd
#
_cell.length_a   1.000
_cell.length_b   1.000
_cell.length_c   1.000
_cell.angle_alpha   90.00
_cell.angle_beta   90.00
_cell.angle_gamma   90.00
#
_symmetry.space_group_name_H-M   'P 1'
#
loop_
_entity.id
_entity.type
_entity.pdbx_description
1 polymer ?
#
loop_
_entity_poly.entity_id
_entity_poly.type
_entity_poly.pdbx_seq_one_letter_code
_entity_poly.pdbx_strand_id
1 'polypeptide(L)'
;MKGLKNVKVYIKNVGIVKTNIGIENGRIAYIGNEENIEPIFETDGIVVPGFIDEHIHGAGGADAMDGTVEALQTISEFLAREGTTGFLATTMTQSPENITNALKAVKKVREKGEYKGAEVLGVHLEGPFISPKHVGAQPLEYVATPDAELFDKYNEASGNSIKIVTLAPEVEGGLGLVKHLSNIGVVA
;
A
#
# COMPACT_ATOMS: atom_id res chain seq x y z
N MET A 1 15.53 -24.72 -12.60
CA MET A 1 14.88 -23.61 -11.84
C MET A 1 15.47 -22.29 -12.32
N LYS A 2 14.65 -21.28 -12.61
CA LYS A 2 15.14 -19.93 -12.90
C LYS A 2 15.44 -19.19 -11.60
N GLY A 3 16.36 -18.18 -11.63
CA GLY A 3 16.64 -17.45 -10.42
C GLY A 3 17.85 -16.52 -10.50
N LEU A 4 18.44 -16.23 -9.35
CA LEU A 4 19.67 -15.42 -9.23
C LEU A 4 20.79 -16.32 -8.72
N LYS A 5 21.93 -16.32 -9.41
CA LYS A 5 23.07 -17.15 -9.07
C LYS A 5 24.22 -16.30 -8.50
N ASN A 6 24.78 -16.76 -7.39
CA ASN A 6 25.99 -16.18 -6.78
C ASN A 6 25.85 -14.70 -6.39
N VAL A 7 24.66 -14.32 -5.87
CA VAL A 7 24.31 -12.96 -5.47
C VAL A 7 24.46 -12.72 -3.98
N LYS A 8 24.65 -11.47 -3.58
CA LYS A 8 24.59 -11.04 -2.17
C LYS A 8 23.14 -10.89 -1.77
N VAL A 9 22.68 -11.62 -0.76
CA VAL A 9 21.28 -11.60 -0.30
C VAL A 9 21.23 -11.19 1.16
N TYR A 10 20.39 -10.22 1.50
CA TYR A 10 20.08 -9.92 2.89
C TYR A 10 19.06 -10.93 3.42
N ILE A 11 19.46 -11.66 4.46
CA ILE A 11 18.60 -12.62 5.17
C ILE A 11 18.36 -12.10 6.59
N LYS A 12 17.10 -11.96 6.96
CA LYS A 12 16.70 -11.50 8.31
C LYS A 12 17.39 -12.33 9.39
N ASN A 13 17.96 -11.66 10.39
CA ASN A 13 18.71 -12.22 11.52
C ASN A 13 20.03 -12.92 11.17
N VAL A 14 20.44 -12.95 9.90
CA VAL A 14 21.72 -13.54 9.45
C VAL A 14 22.65 -12.46 8.89
N GLY A 15 22.09 -11.50 8.17
CA GLY A 15 22.86 -10.45 7.48
C GLY A 15 23.01 -10.75 5.99
N ILE A 16 24.06 -10.19 5.37
CA ILE A 16 24.31 -10.34 3.94
C ILE A 16 25.15 -11.60 3.71
N VAL A 17 24.61 -12.52 2.93
CA VAL A 17 25.29 -13.77 2.54
C VAL A 17 25.38 -13.87 1.02
N LYS A 18 26.42 -14.54 0.51
CA LYS A 18 26.56 -14.87 -0.90
C LYS A 18 25.91 -16.23 -1.14
N THR A 19 24.87 -16.28 -1.98
CA THR A 19 24.05 -17.49 -2.17
C THR A 19 23.27 -17.43 -3.49
N ASN A 20 22.49 -18.45 -3.78
CA ASN A 20 21.60 -18.50 -4.93
C ASN A 20 20.14 -18.36 -4.49
N ILE A 21 19.30 -17.81 -5.35
CA ILE A 21 17.85 -17.71 -5.16
C ILE A 21 17.17 -18.43 -6.34
N GLY A 22 16.38 -19.44 -6.04
CA GLY A 22 15.54 -20.13 -7.01
C GLY A 22 14.12 -19.58 -6.99
N ILE A 23 13.53 -19.39 -8.17
CA ILE A 23 12.19 -18.81 -8.35
C ILE A 23 11.33 -19.80 -9.14
N GLU A 24 10.16 -20.12 -8.60
CA GLU A 24 9.13 -20.91 -9.27
C GLU A 24 7.76 -20.25 -9.09
N ASN A 25 6.99 -20.16 -10.18
CA ASN A 25 5.64 -19.57 -10.17
C ASN A 25 5.59 -18.16 -9.53
N GLY A 26 6.60 -17.32 -9.79
CA GLY A 26 6.69 -15.97 -9.26
C GLY A 26 7.01 -15.88 -7.76
N ARG A 27 7.41 -16.99 -7.12
CA ARG A 27 7.76 -17.04 -5.70
C ARG A 27 9.19 -17.52 -5.49
N ILE A 28 9.82 -17.08 -4.41
CA ILE A 28 11.09 -17.63 -3.96
C ILE A 28 10.82 -19.04 -3.47
N ALA A 29 11.32 -20.04 -4.22
CA ALA A 29 11.20 -21.46 -3.87
C ALA A 29 12.42 -21.96 -3.08
N TYR A 30 13.57 -21.29 -3.23
CA TYR A 30 14.82 -21.75 -2.65
C TYR A 30 15.79 -20.58 -2.41
N ILE A 31 16.49 -20.62 -1.29
CA ILE A 31 17.67 -19.78 -1.00
C ILE A 31 18.75 -20.71 -0.45
N GLY A 32 19.91 -20.83 -1.14
CA GLY A 32 20.99 -21.73 -0.75
C GLY A 32 22.01 -21.92 -1.85
N ASN A 33 22.71 -23.07 -1.81
CA ASN A 33 23.84 -23.36 -2.73
C ASN A 33 23.45 -24.32 -3.88
N GLU A 34 22.17 -24.40 -4.25
CA GLU A 34 21.70 -25.20 -5.40
C GLU A 34 22.41 -24.70 -6.68
N GLU A 35 23.07 -25.62 -7.39
CA GLU A 35 23.86 -25.28 -8.57
C GLU A 35 23.03 -25.22 -9.87
N ASN A 36 21.89 -25.89 -9.92
CA ASN A 36 21.02 -26.00 -11.10
C ASN A 36 20.07 -24.82 -11.25
N ILE A 37 20.58 -23.59 -11.06
CA ILE A 37 19.83 -22.36 -11.26
C ILE A 37 20.26 -21.73 -12.58
N GLU A 38 19.29 -21.52 -13.47
CA GLU A 38 19.42 -20.72 -14.69
C GLU A 38 19.27 -19.24 -14.31
N PRO A 39 20.33 -18.41 -14.45
CA PRO A 39 20.26 -17.01 -14.04
C PRO A 39 19.33 -16.22 -14.96
N ILE A 40 18.45 -15.41 -14.36
CA ILE A 40 17.57 -14.49 -15.07
C ILE A 40 18.22 -13.15 -15.36
N PHE A 41 19.16 -12.72 -14.52
CA PHE A 41 20.06 -11.59 -14.72
C PHE A 41 21.25 -11.69 -13.76
N GLU A 42 22.30 -10.90 -14.03
CA GLU A 42 23.49 -10.78 -13.18
C GLU A 42 23.49 -9.43 -12.47
N THR A 43 23.96 -9.39 -11.23
CA THR A 43 24.08 -8.15 -10.44
C THR A 43 25.20 -8.26 -9.41
N ASP A 44 25.92 -7.15 -9.20
CA ASP A 44 26.85 -6.96 -8.09
C ASP A 44 26.19 -6.34 -6.86
N GLY A 45 24.93 -5.97 -6.98
CA GLY A 45 24.12 -5.39 -5.92
C GLY A 45 23.78 -6.37 -4.81
N ILE A 46 23.07 -5.88 -3.81
CA ILE A 46 22.51 -6.69 -2.72
C ILE A 46 21.04 -6.91 -3.01
N VAL A 47 20.63 -8.16 -3.01
CA VAL A 47 19.22 -8.53 -3.09
C VAL A 47 18.59 -8.38 -1.71
N VAL A 48 17.57 -7.57 -1.62
CA VAL A 48 16.79 -7.31 -0.41
C VAL A 48 15.30 -7.54 -0.69
N PRO A 49 14.45 -7.74 0.33
CA PRO A 49 13.01 -7.64 0.15
C PRO A 49 12.64 -6.29 -0.44
N GLY A 50 11.67 -6.27 -1.36
CA GLY A 50 11.15 -5.00 -1.88
C GLY A 50 10.52 -4.17 -0.76
N PHE A 51 10.57 -2.85 -0.89
CA PHE A 51 9.96 -1.95 0.08
C PHE A 51 8.43 -1.99 -0.01
N ILE A 52 7.79 -1.76 1.12
CA ILE A 52 6.35 -1.54 1.21
C ILE A 52 6.14 -0.12 1.70
N ASP A 53 5.39 0.67 0.95
CA ASP A 53 5.06 2.04 1.29
C ASP A 53 3.65 2.10 1.88
N GLU A 54 3.56 2.44 3.16
CA GLU A 54 2.29 2.46 3.89
C GLU A 54 1.58 3.82 3.83
N HIS A 55 2.25 4.87 3.29
CA HIS A 55 1.71 6.23 3.24
C HIS A 55 2.25 7.00 2.04
N ILE A 56 1.55 6.93 0.92
CA ILE A 56 1.86 7.73 -0.26
C ILE A 56 0.59 8.19 -0.98
N HIS A 57 0.46 9.51 -1.21
CA HIS A 57 -0.68 10.08 -1.92
C HIS A 57 -0.56 9.89 -3.42
N GLY A 58 0.63 10.06 -3.96
CA GLY A 58 0.85 9.96 -5.40
C GLY A 58 2.31 9.91 -5.79
N ALA A 59 2.55 9.55 -7.05
CA ALA A 59 3.87 9.52 -7.65
C ALA A 59 3.76 9.61 -9.17
N GLY A 60 4.86 10.02 -9.84
CA GLY A 60 4.90 10.08 -11.30
C GLY A 60 3.91 11.08 -11.93
N GLY A 61 3.44 12.07 -11.17
CA GLY A 61 2.47 13.06 -11.64
C GLY A 61 1.00 12.60 -11.53
N ALA A 62 0.73 11.51 -10.83
CA ALA A 62 -0.61 11.01 -10.52
C ALA A 62 -0.83 10.96 -9.01
N ASP A 63 -2.09 11.07 -8.57
CA ASP A 63 -2.52 11.03 -7.18
C ASP A 63 -3.61 9.98 -6.97
N ALA A 64 -3.65 9.35 -5.79
CA ALA A 64 -4.70 8.41 -5.45
C ALA A 64 -6.09 9.07 -5.47
N MET A 65 -6.16 10.37 -5.16
CA MET A 65 -7.39 11.16 -5.22
C MET A 65 -7.84 11.51 -6.64
N ASP A 66 -7.05 11.24 -7.70
CA ASP A 66 -7.51 11.30 -9.09
C ASP A 66 -8.65 10.30 -9.35
N GLY A 67 -8.78 9.27 -8.50
CA GLY A 67 -9.90 8.34 -8.49
C GLY A 67 -9.99 7.47 -9.75
N THR A 68 -8.89 7.24 -10.45
CA THR A 68 -8.83 6.48 -11.70
C THR A 68 -7.89 5.28 -11.62
N VAL A 69 -8.18 4.26 -12.41
CA VAL A 69 -7.30 3.08 -12.55
C VAL A 69 -5.96 3.50 -13.15
N GLU A 70 -5.96 4.41 -14.09
CA GLU A 70 -4.80 4.92 -14.81
C GLU A 70 -3.82 5.62 -13.86
N ALA A 71 -4.33 6.44 -12.93
CA ALA A 71 -3.51 7.11 -11.91
C ALA A 71 -2.81 6.09 -11.01
N LEU A 72 -3.55 5.09 -10.49
CA LEU A 72 -2.98 4.04 -9.65
C LEU A 72 -1.95 3.20 -10.41
N GLN A 73 -2.13 2.94 -11.70
CA GLN A 73 -1.13 2.24 -12.52
C GLN A 73 0.13 3.08 -12.75
N THR A 74 -0.01 4.41 -12.90
CA THR A 74 1.12 5.34 -12.99
C THR A 74 1.94 5.34 -11.70
N ILE A 75 1.27 5.44 -10.53
CA ILE A 75 1.90 5.36 -9.21
C ILE A 75 2.63 4.01 -9.07
N SER A 76 1.95 2.90 -9.38
CA SER A 76 2.49 1.54 -9.32
C SER A 76 3.78 1.39 -10.13
N GLU A 77 3.79 1.88 -11.38
CA GLU A 77 4.95 1.82 -12.27
C GLU A 77 6.11 2.67 -11.76
N PHE A 78 5.81 3.89 -11.27
CA PHE A 78 6.83 4.79 -10.74
C PHE A 78 7.51 4.18 -9.50
N LEU A 79 6.71 3.71 -8.53
CA LEU A 79 7.20 3.15 -7.27
C LEU A 79 8.08 1.91 -7.46
N ALA A 80 7.78 1.08 -8.45
CA ALA A 80 8.60 -0.09 -8.74
C ALA A 80 10.03 0.29 -9.16
N ARG A 81 10.22 1.43 -9.82
CA ARG A 81 11.55 1.95 -10.21
C ARG A 81 12.37 2.43 -9.00
N GLU A 82 11.68 2.80 -7.92
CA GLU A 82 12.28 3.22 -6.64
C GLU A 82 12.49 2.03 -5.66
N GLY A 83 12.19 0.79 -6.09
CA GLY A 83 12.37 -0.42 -5.28
C GLY A 83 11.18 -0.77 -4.37
N THR A 84 10.08 -0.03 -4.46
CA THR A 84 8.83 -0.36 -3.76
C THR A 84 8.09 -1.44 -4.54
N THR A 85 7.69 -2.52 -3.87
CA THR A 85 6.99 -3.65 -4.49
C THR A 85 5.51 -3.71 -4.12
N GLY A 86 5.11 -2.97 -3.08
CA GLY A 86 3.72 -2.84 -2.69
C GLY A 86 3.47 -1.53 -1.95
N PHE A 87 2.27 -0.99 -2.03
CA PHE A 87 1.92 0.27 -1.36
C PHE A 87 0.45 0.32 -0.96
N LEU A 88 0.16 1.20 0.00
CA LEU A 88 -1.20 1.63 0.33
C LEU A 88 -1.48 2.96 -0.37
N ALA A 89 -2.49 2.98 -1.24
CA ALA A 89 -2.96 4.23 -1.83
C ALA A 89 -3.55 5.11 -0.74
N THR A 90 -2.92 6.24 -0.43
CA THR A 90 -3.33 7.11 0.66
C THR A 90 -4.29 8.18 0.14
N THR A 91 -5.50 8.22 0.72
CA THR A 91 -6.48 9.26 0.43
C THR A 91 -6.18 10.53 1.23
N MET A 92 -6.90 11.60 0.93
CA MET A 92 -6.93 12.83 1.72
C MET A 92 -8.35 13.15 2.17
N THR A 93 -8.49 13.99 3.19
CA THR A 93 -9.76 14.63 3.51
C THR A 93 -10.29 15.37 2.29
N GLN A 94 -11.45 14.99 1.80
CA GLN A 94 -12.09 15.54 0.60
C GLN A 94 -13.60 15.26 0.66
N SER A 95 -14.37 15.73 -0.33
CA SER A 95 -15.79 15.43 -0.39
C SER A 95 -16.03 13.90 -0.34
N PRO A 96 -17.15 13.45 0.26
CA PRO A 96 -17.48 12.02 0.33
C PRO A 96 -17.50 11.35 -1.05
N GLU A 97 -17.89 12.08 -2.09
CA GLU A 97 -17.88 11.61 -3.46
C GLU A 97 -16.46 11.34 -3.98
N ASN A 98 -15.54 12.29 -3.80
CA ASN A 98 -14.15 12.16 -4.25
C ASN A 98 -13.43 11.02 -3.51
N ILE A 99 -13.59 10.91 -2.18
CA ILE A 99 -13.06 9.79 -1.40
C ILE A 99 -13.63 8.46 -1.95
N THR A 100 -14.94 8.38 -2.13
CA THR A 100 -15.60 7.17 -2.65
C THR A 100 -15.09 6.79 -4.05
N ASN A 101 -14.82 7.77 -4.92
CA ASN A 101 -14.28 7.51 -6.25
C ASN A 101 -12.86 6.95 -6.19
N ALA A 102 -11.99 7.52 -5.34
CA ALA A 102 -10.64 7.00 -5.10
C ALA A 102 -10.68 5.55 -4.57
N LEU A 103 -11.54 5.27 -3.59
CA LEU A 103 -11.71 3.93 -3.03
C LEU A 103 -12.20 2.91 -4.07
N LYS A 104 -13.17 3.30 -4.92
CA LYS A 104 -13.65 2.44 -6.02
C LYS A 104 -12.57 2.17 -7.08
N ALA A 105 -11.68 3.13 -7.34
CA ALA A 105 -10.55 2.91 -8.24
C ALA A 105 -9.59 1.86 -7.67
N VAL A 106 -9.25 1.95 -6.37
CA VAL A 106 -8.45 0.93 -5.69
C VAL A 106 -9.10 -0.45 -5.77
N LYS A 107 -10.39 -0.54 -5.49
CA LYS A 107 -11.14 -1.80 -5.63
C LYS A 107 -10.97 -2.41 -7.02
N LYS A 108 -11.23 -1.62 -8.07
CA LYS A 108 -11.10 -2.08 -9.47
C LYS A 108 -9.71 -2.59 -9.81
N VAL A 109 -8.66 -1.88 -9.39
CA VAL A 109 -7.27 -2.27 -9.65
C VAL A 109 -6.95 -3.59 -8.95
N ARG A 110 -7.36 -3.73 -7.70
CA ARG A 110 -7.11 -4.94 -6.90
C ARG A 110 -7.89 -6.16 -7.39
N GLU A 111 -9.17 -5.97 -7.77
CA GLU A 111 -10.00 -7.04 -8.35
C GLU A 111 -9.42 -7.56 -9.68
N LYS A 112 -8.83 -6.67 -10.48
CA LYS A 112 -8.18 -7.04 -11.72
C LYS A 112 -6.87 -7.80 -11.48
N GLY A 113 -6.13 -7.47 -10.41
CA GLY A 113 -4.87 -8.11 -10.03
C GLY A 113 -3.74 -7.93 -11.05
N GLU A 114 -3.86 -6.96 -11.93
CA GLU A 114 -2.86 -6.63 -12.95
C GLU A 114 -2.19 -5.31 -12.60
N TYR A 115 -0.92 -5.35 -12.21
CA TYR A 115 -0.12 -4.19 -11.84
C TYR A 115 1.01 -3.99 -12.83
N LYS A 116 1.28 -2.72 -13.19
CA LYS A 116 2.42 -2.37 -14.04
C LYS A 116 3.75 -2.36 -13.28
N GLY A 117 3.69 -2.33 -11.96
CA GLY A 117 4.83 -2.26 -11.08
C GLY A 117 4.51 -2.73 -9.67
N ALA A 118 4.58 -1.83 -8.67
CA ALA A 118 4.25 -2.13 -7.29
C ALA A 118 2.77 -2.52 -7.11
N GLU A 119 2.50 -3.52 -6.29
CA GLU A 119 1.14 -3.96 -6.00
C GLU A 119 0.38 -2.95 -5.14
N VAL A 120 -0.88 -2.66 -5.48
CA VAL A 120 -1.79 -1.88 -4.62
C VAL A 120 -2.32 -2.81 -3.52
N LEU A 121 -1.71 -2.78 -2.34
CA LEU A 121 -2.04 -3.66 -1.21
C LEU A 121 -3.38 -3.31 -0.55
N GLY A 122 -3.81 -2.07 -0.71
CA GLY A 122 -5.05 -1.54 -0.13
C GLY A 122 -5.02 -0.03 -0.03
N VAL A 123 -5.73 0.48 0.97
CA VAL A 123 -5.90 1.91 1.22
C VAL A 123 -5.37 2.27 2.61
N HIS A 124 -4.70 3.43 2.68
CA HIS A 124 -4.55 4.20 3.89
C HIS A 124 -5.55 5.37 3.82
N LEU A 125 -6.61 5.30 4.62
CA LEU A 125 -7.60 6.35 4.70
C LEU A 125 -7.08 7.46 5.63
N GLU A 126 -6.54 8.54 5.06
CA GLU A 126 -6.11 9.71 5.81
C GLU A 126 -7.23 10.76 5.83
N GLY A 127 -7.83 10.94 6.99
CA GLY A 127 -9.10 11.67 7.08
C GLY A 127 -10.28 10.87 6.50
N PRO A 128 -11.49 11.45 6.50
CA PRO A 128 -11.82 12.80 6.93
C PRO A 128 -11.97 12.97 8.47
N PHE A 129 -11.71 11.96 9.26
CA PHE A 129 -11.93 11.89 10.72
C PHE A 129 -10.81 12.56 11.53
N ILE A 130 -10.28 13.67 11.04
CA ILE A 130 -9.18 14.41 11.65
C ILE A 130 -9.70 15.56 12.54
N SER A 131 -8.78 16.15 13.33
CA SER A 131 -9.15 17.27 14.20
C SER A 131 -9.36 18.55 13.39
N PRO A 132 -10.53 19.21 13.52
CA PRO A 132 -10.77 20.50 12.87
C PRO A 132 -9.86 21.63 13.39
N LYS A 133 -9.20 21.43 14.53
CA LYS A 133 -8.22 22.37 15.09
C LYS A 133 -6.81 22.18 14.54
N HIS A 134 -6.53 21.03 13.93
CA HIS A 134 -5.20 20.63 13.48
C HIS A 134 -5.22 20.00 12.08
N VAL A 135 -5.97 20.60 11.17
CA VAL A 135 -6.19 20.06 9.80
C VAL A 135 -4.92 20.05 8.92
N GLY A 136 -3.92 20.89 9.25
CA GLY A 136 -2.75 21.04 8.41
C GLY A 136 -3.11 21.58 7.02
N ALA A 137 -2.68 20.88 5.99
CA ALA A 137 -2.98 21.21 4.59
C ALA A 137 -4.35 20.66 4.11
N GLN A 138 -5.07 19.92 4.95
CA GLN A 138 -6.34 19.30 4.54
C GLN A 138 -7.51 20.29 4.60
N PRO A 139 -8.49 20.23 3.68
CA PRO A 139 -9.59 21.18 3.62
C PRO A 139 -10.57 20.99 4.78
N LEU A 140 -10.71 22.04 5.59
CA LEU A 140 -11.55 22.04 6.80
C LEU A 140 -13.03 21.71 6.53
N GLU A 141 -13.54 22.15 5.38
CA GLU A 141 -14.94 21.97 4.99
C GLU A 141 -15.35 20.49 4.80
N TYR A 142 -14.37 19.60 4.63
CA TYR A 142 -14.62 18.16 4.45
C TYR A 142 -14.24 17.31 5.66
N VAL A 143 -13.78 17.96 6.75
CA VAL A 143 -13.54 17.25 8.01
C VAL A 143 -14.85 16.71 8.54
N ALA A 144 -14.88 15.43 8.87
CA ALA A 144 -16.07 14.76 9.40
C ALA A 144 -15.83 14.30 10.84
N THR A 145 -16.89 14.31 11.63
CA THR A 145 -16.88 13.63 12.94
C THR A 145 -16.62 12.15 12.76
N PRO A 146 -15.73 11.54 13.56
CA PRO A 146 -15.49 10.09 13.53
C PRO A 146 -16.78 9.29 13.67
N ASP A 147 -17.07 8.47 12.68
CA ASP A 147 -18.32 7.71 12.55
C ASP A 147 -18.06 6.34 11.92
N ALA A 148 -18.46 5.28 12.63
CA ALA A 148 -18.25 3.91 12.19
C ALA A 148 -19.07 3.53 10.94
N GLU A 149 -20.31 4.05 10.81
CA GLU A 149 -21.16 3.75 9.66
C GLU A 149 -20.60 4.40 8.38
N LEU A 150 -20.06 5.63 8.51
CA LEU A 150 -19.42 6.31 7.38
C LEU A 150 -18.14 5.57 6.98
N PHE A 151 -17.34 5.14 7.97
CA PHE A 151 -16.16 4.31 7.70
C PHE A 151 -16.53 3.02 6.99
N ASP A 152 -17.57 2.31 7.44
CA ASP A 152 -18.00 1.05 6.85
C ASP A 152 -18.42 1.22 5.39
N LYS A 153 -19.11 2.33 5.04
CA LYS A 153 -19.42 2.69 3.64
C LYS A 153 -18.16 2.91 2.79
N TYR A 154 -17.15 3.58 3.34
CA TYR A 154 -15.88 3.75 2.66
C TYR A 154 -15.13 2.41 2.50
N ASN A 155 -15.11 1.58 3.54
CA ASN A 155 -14.46 0.29 3.47
C ASN A 155 -15.13 -0.63 2.43
N GLU A 156 -16.46 -0.67 2.36
CA GLU A 156 -17.20 -1.38 1.32
C GLU A 156 -16.87 -0.85 -0.08
N ALA A 157 -16.82 0.48 -0.25
CA ALA A 157 -16.47 1.10 -1.53
C ALA A 157 -15.06 0.71 -2.00
N SER A 158 -14.12 0.51 -1.06
CA SER A 158 -12.76 0.02 -1.32
C SER A 158 -12.66 -1.48 -1.61
N GLY A 159 -13.77 -2.23 -1.49
CA GLY A 159 -13.77 -3.70 -1.50
C GLY A 159 -13.16 -4.30 -0.22
N ASN A 160 -13.40 -3.68 0.92
CA ASN A 160 -12.87 -4.05 2.24
C ASN A 160 -11.33 -4.07 2.27
N SER A 161 -10.73 -3.06 1.65
CA SER A 161 -9.28 -3.01 1.50
C SER A 161 -8.61 -1.87 2.26
N ILE A 162 -9.34 -1.12 3.10
CA ILE A 162 -8.72 -0.16 4.00
C ILE A 162 -7.92 -0.94 5.06
N LYS A 163 -6.63 -0.60 5.20
CA LYS A 163 -5.69 -1.26 6.12
C LYS A 163 -5.30 -0.36 7.28
N ILE A 164 -5.18 0.93 7.02
CA ILE A 164 -4.78 1.94 7.99
C ILE A 164 -5.77 3.11 7.90
N VAL A 165 -6.06 3.72 9.04
CA VAL A 165 -6.84 4.95 9.14
C VAL A 165 -6.08 5.95 9.99
N THR A 166 -5.77 7.11 9.43
CA THR A 166 -5.31 8.26 10.23
C THR A 166 -6.54 9.04 10.68
N LEU A 167 -6.71 9.16 11.99
CA LEU A 167 -7.83 9.85 12.63
C LEU A 167 -7.39 10.58 13.90
N ALA A 168 -8.25 11.50 14.39
CA ALA A 168 -8.05 12.19 15.65
C ALA A 168 -8.85 11.49 16.78
N PRO A 169 -8.21 10.67 17.63
CA PRO A 169 -8.92 9.93 18.67
C PRO A 169 -9.49 10.80 19.78
N GLU A 170 -8.97 12.04 19.93
CA GLU A 170 -9.43 13.02 20.92
C GLU A 170 -10.72 13.77 20.51
N VAL A 171 -11.13 13.67 19.25
CA VAL A 171 -12.39 14.25 18.77
C VAL A 171 -13.56 13.37 19.19
N GLU A 172 -14.74 13.97 19.38
CA GLU A 172 -15.96 13.23 19.71
C GLU A 172 -16.20 12.09 18.73
N GLY A 173 -16.47 10.87 19.26
CA GLY A 173 -16.58 9.64 18.46
C GLY A 173 -15.26 8.96 18.13
N GLY A 174 -14.10 9.65 18.25
CA GLY A 174 -12.80 9.14 17.83
C GLY A 174 -12.40 7.81 18.47
N LEU A 175 -12.47 7.71 19.80
CA LEU A 175 -12.19 6.44 20.51
C LEU A 175 -13.18 5.32 20.15
N GLY A 176 -14.43 5.67 19.85
CA GLY A 176 -15.45 4.71 19.37
C GLY A 176 -15.03 4.13 18.02
N LEU A 177 -14.59 4.98 17.10
CA LEU A 177 -14.09 4.55 15.79
C LEU A 177 -12.80 3.70 15.94
N VAL A 178 -11.83 4.10 16.75
CA VAL A 178 -10.62 3.30 17.03
C VAL A 178 -10.97 1.88 17.48
N LYS A 179 -11.93 1.75 18.41
CA LYS A 179 -12.40 0.45 18.88
C LYS A 179 -13.05 -0.37 17.76
N HIS A 180 -13.87 0.27 16.92
CA HIS A 180 -14.50 -0.37 15.76
C HIS A 180 -13.44 -0.91 14.78
N LEU A 181 -12.47 -0.07 14.40
CA LEU A 181 -11.36 -0.44 13.51
C LEU A 181 -10.55 -1.61 14.04
N SER A 182 -10.21 -1.58 15.33
CA SER A 182 -9.48 -2.67 16.00
C SER A 182 -10.23 -4.00 15.94
N ASN A 183 -11.56 -3.99 16.12
CA ASN A 183 -12.38 -5.19 16.09
C ASN A 183 -12.41 -5.87 14.72
N ILE A 184 -12.22 -5.11 13.64
CA ILE A 184 -12.20 -5.62 12.25
C ILE A 184 -10.80 -5.76 11.68
N GLY A 185 -9.76 -5.54 12.50
CA GLY A 185 -8.36 -5.71 12.11
C GLY A 185 -7.80 -4.61 11.23
N VAL A 186 -8.37 -3.40 11.29
CA VAL A 186 -7.84 -2.18 10.65
C VAL A 186 -7.01 -1.43 11.67
N VAL A 187 -5.83 -0.96 11.26
CA VAL A 187 -4.92 -0.17 12.10
C VAL A 187 -5.41 1.28 12.18
N ALA A 188 -5.40 1.85 13.42
CA ALA A 188 -5.77 3.22 13.69
C ALA A 188 -4.59 4.00 14.28
#